data_d61a4981685a4b832814504f3e837781
#
_entry.id   d61a4981685a4b832814504f3e837781
#
_cell.length_a   1.000
_cell.length_b   1.000
_cell.length_c   1.000
_cell.angle_alpha   90.00
_cell.angle_beta   90.00
_cell.angle_gamma   90.00
#
_symmetry.space_group_name_H-M   'P 1'
#
loop_
_entity.id
_entity.type
_entity.pdbx_description
1 polymer ?
#
loop_
_entity_poly.entity_id
_entity_poly.type
_entity_poly.pdbx_seq_one_letter_code
_entity_poly.pdbx_strand_id
1 'polypeptide(L)'
;LVDGIISLPIAVLGFVFLPDMPETTRAWYFTEEEKAFGLKRKQLEGRKGRQPYTVAKFKKIFSSWHIYALTVLYIVFNNGGSSSAPVFAQYLKHSENPKYLVSQINIYPTITQAVVVVSTLAYAWSSDTFLRGARWPPMIFGAVFNIITCASLAIWDIPTAWKWACYIMAAFGVGLSGLCFAWAHEICAEDNEERALVTATMNEMAYVIQAWLPLVMWQQVDAPQYYKGFVGGAVLSGLLIVTALVVRFLHNRELEHK
;
A
#
# COMPACT_ATOMS: atom_id res chain seq x y z
N LEU A 1 -0.40 -5.42 -25.64
CA LEU A 1 -0.38 -4.49 -26.78
C LEU A 1 -1.24 -3.25 -26.49
N VAL A 2 -2.49 -3.40 -26.06
CA VAL A 2 -3.40 -2.28 -25.72
C VAL A 2 -2.82 -1.42 -24.61
N ASP A 3 -2.34 -2.02 -23.52
CA ASP A 3 -1.72 -1.31 -22.41
C ASP A 3 -0.48 -0.50 -22.86
N GLY A 4 0.36 -1.09 -23.71
CA GLY A 4 1.52 -0.39 -24.27
C GLY A 4 1.15 0.81 -25.14
N ILE A 5 0.09 0.69 -25.94
CA ILE A 5 -0.41 1.79 -26.80
C ILE A 5 -0.95 2.95 -25.95
N ILE A 6 -1.56 2.66 -24.80
CA ILE A 6 -2.07 3.71 -23.88
C ILE A 6 -0.95 4.28 -23.02
N SER A 7 -0.08 3.44 -22.48
CA SER A 7 0.96 3.86 -21.53
C SER A 7 2.06 4.69 -22.18
N LEU A 8 2.44 4.41 -23.43
CA LEU A 8 3.53 5.09 -24.10
C LEU A 8 3.23 6.59 -24.36
N PRO A 9 2.06 7.00 -24.88
CA PRO A 9 1.70 8.41 -24.99
C PRO A 9 1.66 9.12 -23.62
N ILE A 10 1.13 8.45 -22.58
CA ILE A 10 1.08 9.02 -21.23
C ILE A 10 2.49 9.23 -20.69
N ALA A 11 3.41 8.28 -20.90
CA ALA A 11 4.81 8.45 -20.51
C ALA A 11 5.47 9.63 -21.23
N VAL A 12 5.24 9.78 -22.54
CA VAL A 12 5.74 10.94 -23.32
C VAL A 12 5.18 12.25 -22.78
N LEU A 13 3.87 12.30 -22.48
CA LEU A 13 3.26 13.47 -21.85
C LEU A 13 3.88 13.75 -20.46
N GLY A 14 4.21 12.72 -19.71
CA GLY A 14 4.93 12.87 -18.44
C GLY A 14 6.28 13.57 -18.60
N PHE A 15 7.08 13.22 -19.59
CA PHE A 15 8.34 13.91 -19.87
C PHE A 15 8.19 15.40 -20.22
N VAL A 16 7.07 15.76 -20.84
CA VAL A 16 6.80 17.15 -21.24
C VAL A 16 6.20 17.97 -20.09
N PHE A 17 5.30 17.37 -19.32
CA PHE A 17 4.49 18.08 -18.34
C PHE A 17 4.90 17.91 -16.88
N LEU A 18 5.72 16.88 -16.53
CA LEU A 18 6.19 16.75 -15.16
C LEU A 18 7.34 17.72 -14.89
N PRO A 19 7.18 18.66 -13.95
CA PRO A 19 8.25 19.58 -13.64
C PRO A 19 9.30 18.93 -12.76
N ASP A 20 10.53 19.42 -12.86
CA ASP A 20 11.59 19.13 -11.90
C ASP A 20 11.31 19.80 -10.54
N MET A 21 12.26 19.66 -9.61
CA MET A 21 12.18 20.33 -8.32
C MET A 21 12.10 21.87 -8.50
N PRO A 22 11.47 22.60 -7.56
CA PRO A 22 11.33 24.06 -7.65
C PRO A 22 12.65 24.80 -7.89
N GLU A 23 13.80 24.24 -7.44
CA GLU A 23 15.13 24.83 -7.62
C GLU A 23 15.67 24.68 -9.04
N THR A 24 15.29 23.64 -9.75
CA THR A 24 15.89 23.25 -11.03
C THR A 24 14.92 23.30 -12.20
N THR A 25 13.63 23.48 -11.92
CA THR A 25 12.59 23.40 -12.95
C THR A 25 12.76 24.48 -14.03
N ARG A 26 12.69 24.04 -15.29
CA ARG A 26 12.64 24.86 -16.50
C ARG A 26 11.28 24.78 -17.17
N ALA A 27 10.27 24.29 -16.47
CA ALA A 27 8.95 24.12 -17.03
C ALA A 27 8.38 25.49 -17.46
N TRP A 28 7.96 25.58 -18.73
CA TRP A 28 7.50 26.80 -19.38
C TRP A 28 6.18 27.36 -18.84
N TYR A 29 5.42 26.53 -18.15
CA TYR A 29 4.12 26.88 -17.58
C TYR A 29 4.19 27.39 -16.13
N PHE A 30 5.38 27.44 -15.50
CA PHE A 30 5.57 28.03 -14.18
C PHE A 30 6.14 29.45 -14.29
N THR A 31 5.49 30.37 -13.58
CA THR A 31 6.01 31.73 -13.38
C THR A 31 7.12 31.73 -12.33
N GLU A 32 7.96 32.77 -12.32
CA GLU A 32 9.01 32.93 -11.31
C GLU A 32 8.44 33.09 -9.90
N GLU A 33 7.24 33.69 -9.77
CA GLU A 33 6.52 33.82 -8.50
C GLU A 33 6.09 32.47 -7.95
N GLU A 34 5.57 31.57 -8.79
CA GLU A 34 5.17 30.22 -8.39
C GLU A 34 6.37 29.38 -7.97
N LYS A 35 7.50 29.51 -8.66
CA LYS A 35 8.77 28.87 -8.27
C LYS A 35 9.24 29.38 -6.91
N ALA A 36 9.24 30.70 -6.70
CA ALA A 36 9.60 31.30 -5.43
C ALA A 36 8.67 30.87 -4.29
N PHE A 37 7.36 30.76 -4.57
CA PHE A 37 6.39 30.24 -3.60
C PHE A 37 6.65 28.79 -3.25
N GLY A 38 6.96 27.93 -4.24
CA GLY A 38 7.35 26.53 -4.03
C GLY A 38 8.60 26.39 -3.16
N LEU A 39 9.62 27.24 -3.40
CA LEU A 39 10.84 27.31 -2.59
C LEU A 39 10.56 27.72 -1.14
N LYS A 40 9.74 28.76 -0.97
CA LYS A 40 9.34 29.24 0.36
C LYS A 40 8.58 28.18 1.15
N ARG A 41 7.66 27.46 0.49
CA ARG A 41 6.92 26.35 1.10
C ARG A 41 7.88 25.25 1.57
N LYS A 42 8.84 24.85 0.73
CA LYS A 42 9.86 23.85 1.06
C LYS A 42 10.71 24.26 2.26
N GLN A 43 11.07 25.55 2.37
CA GLN A 43 11.79 26.10 3.52
C GLN A 43 10.94 26.05 4.80
N LEU A 44 9.65 26.41 4.71
CA LEU A 44 8.73 26.37 5.86
C LEU A 44 8.48 24.93 6.35
N GLU A 45 8.52 23.95 5.46
CA GLU A 45 8.42 22.53 5.80
C GLU A 45 9.73 21.98 6.42
N GLY A 46 10.78 22.79 6.57
CA GLY A 46 12.05 22.39 7.14
C GLY A 46 12.84 21.39 6.30
N ARG A 47 12.49 21.23 5.03
CA ARG A 47 13.15 20.25 4.14
C ARG A 47 14.58 20.70 3.82
N LYS A 48 15.53 19.85 4.17
CA LYS A 48 16.93 20.05 3.80
C LYS A 48 17.14 19.87 2.29
N GLY A 49 18.06 20.64 1.72
CA GLY A 49 18.48 20.44 0.33
C GLY A 49 19.11 19.06 0.13
N ARG A 50 19.23 18.65 -1.15
CA ARG A 50 19.83 17.36 -1.52
C ARG A 50 21.26 17.23 -0.94
N GLN A 51 21.53 16.12 -0.27
CA GLN A 51 22.84 15.81 0.27
C GLN A 51 23.43 14.59 -0.45
N PRO A 52 24.76 14.52 -0.60
CA PRO A 52 25.39 13.37 -1.21
C PRO A 52 25.26 12.12 -0.33
N TYR A 53 25.10 10.97 -0.96
CA TYR A 53 25.14 9.68 -0.29
C TYR A 53 26.59 9.34 0.09
N THR A 54 26.91 9.48 1.35
CA THR A 54 28.22 9.10 1.93
C THR A 54 28.09 7.81 2.73
N VAL A 55 29.20 7.11 2.95
CA VAL A 55 29.23 5.89 3.78
C VAL A 55 28.70 6.19 5.20
N ALA A 56 29.04 7.35 5.75
CA ALA A 56 28.53 7.78 7.06
C ALA A 56 27.01 7.96 7.07
N LYS A 57 26.44 8.49 5.95
CA LYS A 57 25.00 8.63 5.77
C LYS A 57 24.31 7.26 5.71
N PHE A 58 24.84 6.33 4.92
CA PHE A 58 24.33 4.96 4.87
C PHE A 58 24.37 4.29 6.24
N LYS A 59 25.50 4.39 6.95
CA LYS A 59 25.62 3.84 8.31
C LYS A 59 24.56 4.41 9.25
N LYS A 60 24.30 5.73 9.18
CA LYS A 60 23.25 6.38 9.96
C LYS A 60 21.86 5.80 9.64
N ILE A 61 21.51 5.70 8.36
CA ILE A 61 20.19 5.18 7.92
C ILE A 61 20.00 3.73 8.35
N PHE A 62 21.00 2.88 8.14
CA PHE A 62 20.94 1.46 8.55
C PHE A 62 21.05 1.25 10.07
N SER A 63 21.44 2.25 10.85
CA SER A 63 21.38 2.22 12.31
C SER A 63 20.04 2.72 12.86
N SER A 64 19.20 3.31 12.01
CA SER A 64 17.87 3.79 12.39
C SER A 64 16.85 2.64 12.40
N TRP A 65 15.88 2.70 13.30
CA TRP A 65 14.75 1.77 13.33
C TRP A 65 13.80 1.98 12.15
N HIS A 66 13.83 3.16 11.51
CA HIS A 66 12.92 3.55 10.42
C HIS A 66 12.94 2.53 9.29
N ILE A 67 14.14 2.21 8.77
CA ILE A 67 14.27 1.31 7.62
C ILE A 67 13.74 -0.10 7.91
N TYR A 68 13.93 -0.60 9.13
CA TYR A 68 13.50 -1.95 9.48
C TYR A 68 12.00 -2.03 9.78
N ALA A 69 11.50 -1.19 10.70
CA ALA A 69 10.12 -1.26 11.14
C ALA A 69 9.14 -0.88 10.02
N LEU A 70 9.44 0.15 9.23
CA LEU A 70 8.61 0.55 8.10
C LEU A 70 8.65 -0.47 6.96
N THR A 71 9.80 -1.09 6.69
CA THR A 71 9.91 -2.17 5.71
C THR A 71 9.07 -3.37 6.12
N VAL A 72 9.16 -3.82 7.38
CA VAL A 72 8.33 -4.91 7.89
C VAL A 72 6.85 -4.56 7.81
N LEU A 73 6.47 -3.34 8.20
CA LEU A 73 5.09 -2.84 8.09
C LEU A 73 4.55 -3.01 6.67
N TYR A 74 5.31 -2.59 5.68
CA TYR A 74 4.88 -2.66 4.28
C TYR A 74 4.90 -4.08 3.72
N ILE A 75 5.87 -4.92 4.11
CA ILE A 75 5.91 -6.34 3.75
C ILE A 75 4.65 -7.06 4.22
N VAL A 76 4.29 -6.93 5.49
CA VAL A 76 3.11 -7.64 6.05
C VAL A 76 1.80 -7.09 5.47
N PHE A 77 1.73 -5.79 5.22
CA PHE A 77 0.61 -5.18 4.52
C PHE A 77 0.45 -5.72 3.10
N ASN A 78 1.49 -5.60 2.27
CA ASN A 78 1.45 -5.93 0.85
C ASN A 78 1.16 -7.42 0.58
N ASN A 79 1.59 -8.30 1.48
CA ASN A 79 1.41 -9.74 1.35
C ASN A 79 0.22 -10.30 2.16
N GLY A 80 -0.42 -9.48 2.99
CA GLY A 80 -1.54 -9.92 3.84
C GLY A 80 -2.89 -10.03 3.11
N GLY A 81 -3.03 -9.40 1.94
CA GLY A 81 -4.27 -9.43 1.17
C GLY A 81 -4.34 -10.57 0.15
N SER A 82 -5.55 -10.93 -0.24
CA SER A 82 -5.82 -11.87 -1.34
C SER A 82 -5.57 -11.27 -2.73
N SER A 83 -5.07 -10.04 -2.80
CA SER A 83 -4.84 -9.29 -4.03
C SER A 83 -3.77 -9.90 -4.94
N SER A 84 -2.90 -10.74 -4.38
CA SER A 84 -1.82 -11.41 -5.13
C SER A 84 -2.29 -12.58 -5.99
N ALA A 85 -3.54 -13.04 -5.82
CA ALA A 85 -4.10 -14.14 -6.58
C ALA A 85 -5.53 -13.79 -7.04
N PRO A 86 -5.96 -14.24 -8.22
CA PRO A 86 -7.30 -13.99 -8.73
C PRO A 86 -8.35 -14.89 -8.03
N VAL A 87 -8.35 -14.87 -6.69
CA VAL A 87 -9.09 -15.82 -5.85
C VAL A 87 -10.60 -15.72 -6.08
N PHE A 88 -11.11 -14.49 -6.22
CA PHE A 88 -12.53 -14.30 -6.50
C PHE A 88 -12.92 -14.84 -7.89
N ALA A 89 -12.11 -14.59 -8.91
CA ALA A 89 -12.35 -15.15 -10.25
C ALA A 89 -12.29 -16.69 -10.24
N GLN A 90 -11.36 -17.26 -9.49
CA GLN A 90 -11.27 -18.72 -9.32
C GLN A 90 -12.49 -19.30 -8.59
N TYR A 91 -13.00 -18.62 -7.56
CA TYR A 91 -14.24 -19.01 -6.90
C TYR A 91 -15.41 -19.04 -7.90
N LEU A 92 -15.58 -17.99 -8.71
CA LEU A 92 -16.63 -17.93 -9.71
C LEU A 92 -16.48 -19.03 -10.78
N LYS A 93 -15.25 -19.31 -11.19
CA LYS A 93 -14.94 -20.33 -12.19
C LYS A 93 -15.31 -21.76 -11.74
N HIS A 94 -15.12 -22.06 -10.46
CA HIS A 94 -15.39 -23.38 -9.87
C HIS A 94 -16.81 -23.49 -9.28
N SER A 95 -17.64 -22.44 -9.38
CA SER A 95 -19.03 -22.50 -8.94
C SER A 95 -19.88 -23.29 -9.92
N GLU A 96 -20.54 -24.35 -9.42
CA GLU A 96 -21.43 -25.17 -10.22
C GLU A 96 -22.89 -24.69 -10.17
N ASN A 97 -23.29 -24.09 -9.04
CA ASN A 97 -24.65 -23.62 -8.84
C ASN A 97 -24.66 -22.28 -8.05
N PRO A 98 -24.86 -21.13 -8.70
CA PRO A 98 -25.04 -20.91 -10.15
C PRO A 98 -23.72 -21.07 -10.93
N LYS A 99 -23.81 -21.51 -12.20
CA LYS A 99 -22.68 -21.50 -13.12
C LYS A 99 -22.55 -20.15 -13.78
N TYR A 100 -21.39 -19.53 -13.67
CA TYR A 100 -21.12 -18.19 -14.22
C TYR A 100 -20.58 -18.24 -15.64
N LEU A 101 -20.98 -17.29 -16.46
CA LEU A 101 -20.44 -17.10 -17.81
C LEU A 101 -19.02 -16.52 -17.74
N VAL A 102 -18.20 -16.74 -18.77
CA VAL A 102 -16.84 -16.21 -18.87
C VAL A 102 -16.83 -14.68 -18.71
N SER A 103 -17.79 -13.98 -19.31
CA SER A 103 -17.97 -12.53 -19.16
C SER A 103 -18.19 -12.12 -17.69
N GLN A 104 -19.02 -12.85 -16.96
CA GLN A 104 -19.29 -12.59 -15.55
C GLN A 104 -18.07 -12.84 -14.66
N ILE A 105 -17.32 -13.91 -14.92
CA ILE A 105 -16.07 -14.23 -14.20
C ILE A 105 -15.04 -13.10 -14.36
N ASN A 106 -15.02 -12.42 -15.50
CA ASN A 106 -14.11 -11.31 -15.76
C ASN A 106 -14.64 -9.97 -15.24
N ILE A 107 -15.95 -9.74 -15.27
CA ILE A 107 -16.54 -8.45 -14.87
C ILE A 107 -16.72 -8.34 -13.36
N TYR A 108 -17.23 -9.37 -12.67
CA TYR A 108 -17.56 -9.26 -11.25
C TYR A 108 -16.37 -8.91 -10.35
N PRO A 109 -15.15 -9.44 -10.56
CA PRO A 109 -13.98 -9.01 -9.77
C PRO A 109 -13.60 -7.54 -9.97
N THR A 110 -14.06 -6.86 -11.03
CA THR A 110 -13.80 -5.42 -11.21
C THR A 110 -14.48 -4.55 -10.15
N ILE A 111 -15.56 -5.07 -9.53
CA ILE A 111 -16.24 -4.39 -8.41
C ILE A 111 -15.26 -4.18 -7.26
N THR A 112 -14.36 -5.13 -7.00
CA THR A 112 -13.36 -5.00 -5.94
C THR A 112 -12.42 -3.83 -6.18
N GLN A 113 -12.08 -3.53 -7.44
CA GLN A 113 -11.23 -2.38 -7.78
C GLN A 113 -11.94 -1.04 -7.50
N ALA A 114 -13.23 -0.95 -7.77
CA ALA A 114 -14.03 0.23 -7.41
C ALA A 114 -14.04 0.43 -5.88
N VAL A 115 -14.19 -0.64 -5.11
CA VAL A 115 -14.12 -0.58 -3.64
C VAL A 115 -12.73 -0.17 -3.16
N VAL A 116 -11.64 -0.64 -3.79
CA VAL A 116 -10.26 -0.20 -3.49
C VAL A 116 -10.13 1.31 -3.67
N VAL A 117 -10.61 1.87 -4.78
CA VAL A 117 -10.54 3.32 -5.04
C VAL A 117 -11.28 4.10 -3.96
N VAL A 118 -12.54 3.73 -3.69
CA VAL A 118 -13.36 4.40 -2.67
C VAL A 118 -12.74 4.28 -1.28
N SER A 119 -12.28 3.10 -0.90
CA SER A 119 -11.67 2.87 0.42
C SER A 119 -10.34 3.62 0.58
N THR A 120 -9.50 3.67 -0.46
CA THR A 120 -8.24 4.43 -0.44
C THR A 120 -8.50 5.92 -0.20
N LEU A 121 -9.45 6.50 -0.93
CA LEU A 121 -9.85 7.90 -0.74
C LEU A 121 -10.45 8.14 0.64
N ALA A 122 -11.33 7.25 1.11
CA ALA A 122 -11.94 7.34 2.43
C ALA A 122 -10.89 7.28 3.55
N TYR A 123 -9.91 6.38 3.45
CA TYR A 123 -8.82 6.27 4.42
C TYR A 123 -7.93 7.50 4.43
N ALA A 124 -7.51 7.99 3.26
CA ALA A 124 -6.70 9.19 3.15
C ALA A 124 -7.44 10.40 3.77
N TRP A 125 -8.68 10.62 3.33
CA TRP A 125 -9.49 11.74 3.81
C TRP A 125 -9.79 11.65 5.31
N SER A 126 -10.18 10.48 5.82
CA SER A 126 -10.45 10.29 7.25
C SER A 126 -9.20 10.49 8.11
N SER A 127 -8.05 10.01 7.64
CA SER A 127 -6.76 10.19 8.31
C SER A 127 -6.37 11.66 8.42
N ASP A 128 -6.54 12.43 7.34
CA ASP A 128 -6.14 13.84 7.30
C ASP A 128 -7.12 14.75 8.06
N THR A 129 -8.42 14.45 8.00
CA THR A 129 -9.46 15.31 8.61
C THR A 129 -9.80 14.90 10.03
N PHE A 130 -10.47 13.75 10.19
CA PHE A 130 -11.02 13.33 11.50
C PHE A 130 -9.93 12.86 12.48
N LEU A 131 -8.91 12.19 11.97
CA LEU A 131 -7.84 11.60 12.79
C LEU A 131 -6.62 12.53 12.94
N ARG A 132 -6.72 13.78 12.44
CA ARG A 132 -5.68 14.81 12.58
C ARG A 132 -4.28 14.34 12.12
N GLY A 133 -4.22 13.58 11.03
CA GLY A 133 -2.99 13.05 10.47
C GLY A 133 -2.54 11.70 11.08
N ALA A 134 -3.27 11.10 12.01
CA ALA A 134 -2.92 9.78 12.51
C ALA A 134 -3.13 8.71 11.43
N ARG A 135 -2.06 8.00 11.06
CA ARG A 135 -2.07 6.99 9.98
C ARG A 135 -2.41 5.58 10.46
N TRP A 136 -2.09 5.27 11.72
CA TRP A 136 -2.27 3.93 12.29
C TRP A 136 -3.73 3.48 12.48
N PRO A 137 -4.75 4.33 12.80
CA PRO A 137 -6.10 3.83 13.07
C PRO A 137 -6.79 3.25 11.81
N PRO A 138 -6.73 3.88 10.61
CA PRO A 138 -7.26 3.26 9.41
C PRO A 138 -6.55 1.96 9.04
N MET A 139 -5.24 1.84 9.34
CA MET A 139 -4.50 0.59 9.11
C MET A 139 -5.03 -0.54 9.99
N ILE A 140 -5.28 -0.27 11.28
CA ILE A 140 -5.88 -1.27 12.18
C ILE A 140 -7.27 -1.64 11.70
N PHE A 141 -8.08 -0.66 11.31
CA PHE A 141 -9.43 -0.91 10.80
C PHE A 141 -9.41 -1.83 9.57
N GLY A 142 -8.61 -1.50 8.56
CA GLY A 142 -8.48 -2.33 7.36
C GLY A 142 -7.92 -3.73 7.65
N ALA A 143 -6.96 -3.85 8.57
CA ALA A 143 -6.41 -5.14 8.99
C ALA A 143 -7.46 -6.00 9.70
N VAL A 144 -8.27 -5.43 10.60
CA VAL A 144 -9.37 -6.15 11.27
C VAL A 144 -10.40 -6.64 10.25
N PHE A 145 -10.80 -5.78 9.30
CA PHE A 145 -11.68 -6.19 8.21
C PHE A 145 -11.10 -7.35 7.40
N ASN A 146 -9.81 -7.29 7.06
CA ASN A 146 -9.16 -8.37 6.32
C ASN A 146 -9.08 -9.67 7.14
N ILE A 147 -8.87 -9.60 8.46
CA ILE A 147 -8.93 -10.78 9.34
C ILE A 147 -10.33 -11.41 9.30
N ILE A 148 -11.39 -10.61 9.43
CA ILE A 148 -12.77 -11.10 9.42
C ILE A 148 -13.09 -11.79 8.08
N THR A 149 -12.74 -11.17 6.95
CA THR A 149 -13.00 -11.72 5.61
C THR A 149 -12.18 -12.99 5.37
N CYS A 150 -10.90 -12.99 5.72
CA CYS A 150 -10.03 -14.15 5.57
C CYS A 150 -10.48 -15.31 6.47
N ALA A 151 -10.81 -15.05 7.74
CA ALA A 151 -11.31 -16.08 8.65
C ALA A 151 -12.62 -16.68 8.16
N SER A 152 -13.56 -15.84 7.67
CA SER A 152 -14.82 -16.29 7.10
C SER A 152 -14.62 -17.20 5.88
N LEU A 153 -13.72 -16.80 4.96
CA LEU A 153 -13.42 -17.57 3.76
C LEU A 153 -12.60 -18.83 4.06
N ALA A 154 -11.80 -18.84 5.12
CA ALA A 154 -11.09 -20.05 5.58
C ALA A 154 -12.06 -21.12 6.11
N ILE A 155 -13.14 -20.71 6.82
CA ILE A 155 -14.18 -21.65 7.30
C ILE A 155 -14.92 -22.30 6.13
N TRP A 156 -15.10 -21.58 5.03
CA TRP A 156 -15.71 -21.96 3.76
C TRP A 156 -17.21 -22.34 3.84
N ASP A 157 -17.67 -23.01 4.88
CA ASP A 157 -19.09 -23.39 5.03
C ASP A 157 -19.92 -22.22 5.55
N ILE A 158 -20.07 -21.23 4.71
CA ILE A 158 -20.79 -19.98 4.95
C ILE A 158 -21.76 -19.70 3.79
N PRO A 159 -22.85 -18.95 4.01
CA PRO A 159 -23.80 -18.60 2.95
C PRO A 159 -23.14 -17.93 1.76
N THR A 160 -23.58 -18.26 0.54
CA THR A 160 -23.05 -17.71 -0.71
C THR A 160 -23.03 -16.18 -0.73
N ALA A 161 -24.09 -15.55 -0.22
CA ALA A 161 -24.15 -14.09 -0.12
C ALA A 161 -23.02 -13.52 0.77
N TRP A 162 -22.68 -14.22 1.86
CA TRP A 162 -21.58 -13.80 2.74
C TRP A 162 -20.20 -14.03 2.07
N LYS A 163 -20.02 -15.10 1.30
CA LYS A 163 -18.80 -15.30 0.50
C LYS A 163 -18.58 -14.13 -0.46
N TRP A 164 -19.62 -13.72 -1.18
CA TRP A 164 -19.56 -12.55 -2.07
C TRP A 164 -19.19 -11.27 -1.30
N ALA A 165 -19.85 -11.03 -0.19
CA ALA A 165 -19.52 -9.90 0.66
C ALA A 165 -18.04 -9.93 1.10
N CYS A 166 -17.52 -11.08 1.55
CA CYS A 166 -16.12 -11.23 1.94
C CYS A 166 -15.16 -10.94 0.79
N TYR A 167 -15.40 -11.45 -0.42
CA TYR A 167 -14.54 -11.17 -1.57
C TYR A 167 -14.52 -9.68 -1.94
N ILE A 168 -15.66 -9.01 -1.87
CA ILE A 168 -15.76 -7.57 -2.13
C ILE A 168 -15.11 -6.75 -1.01
N MET A 169 -15.39 -7.11 0.24
CA MET A 169 -14.88 -6.41 1.42
C MET A 169 -13.37 -6.61 1.66
N ALA A 170 -12.76 -7.68 1.14
CA ALA A 170 -11.31 -7.86 1.16
C ALA A 170 -10.56 -6.69 0.50
N ALA A 171 -11.22 -5.97 -0.41
CA ALA A 171 -10.70 -4.76 -1.03
C ALA A 171 -10.39 -3.62 -0.05
N PHE A 172 -11.07 -3.56 1.11
CA PHE A 172 -10.76 -2.58 2.16
C PHE A 172 -9.33 -2.73 2.72
N GLY A 173 -8.82 -3.96 2.77
CA GLY A 173 -7.43 -4.19 3.19
C GLY A 173 -6.39 -3.65 2.19
N VAL A 174 -6.72 -3.63 0.90
CA VAL A 174 -5.79 -3.21 -0.17
C VAL A 174 -5.62 -1.69 -0.22
N GLY A 175 -6.64 -0.91 0.13
CA GLY A 175 -6.65 0.56 0.05
C GLY A 175 -5.68 1.29 0.99
N LEU A 176 -4.89 0.58 1.79
CA LEU A 176 -4.00 1.18 2.81
C LEU A 176 -2.59 1.53 2.30
N SER A 177 -2.23 1.14 1.07
CA SER A 177 -0.88 1.35 0.52
C SER A 177 -0.42 2.80 0.61
N GLY A 178 -1.28 3.74 0.20
CA GLY A 178 -0.98 5.17 0.25
C GLY A 178 -0.68 5.67 1.68
N LEU A 179 -1.40 5.15 2.68
CA LEU A 179 -1.16 5.52 4.09
C LEU A 179 0.17 5.00 4.61
N CYS A 180 0.61 3.80 4.19
CA CYS A 180 1.91 3.25 4.57
C CYS A 180 3.04 4.18 4.12
N PHE A 181 3.01 4.61 2.85
CA PHE A 181 4.01 5.52 2.32
C PHE A 181 3.88 6.94 2.88
N ALA A 182 2.66 7.45 3.06
CA ALA A 182 2.45 8.76 3.71
C ALA A 182 3.05 8.78 5.11
N TRP A 183 2.84 7.73 5.89
CA TRP A 183 3.41 7.62 7.24
C TRP A 183 4.94 7.53 7.22
N ALA A 184 5.52 6.75 6.31
CA ALA A 184 6.97 6.69 6.13
C ALA A 184 7.55 8.07 5.75
N HIS A 185 6.86 8.82 4.89
CA HIS A 185 7.25 10.17 4.49
C HIS A 185 7.19 11.18 5.65
N GLU A 186 6.23 11.03 6.56
CA GLU A 186 6.12 11.86 7.76
C GLU A 186 7.21 11.55 8.77
N ILE A 187 7.48 10.28 9.03
CA ILE A 187 8.52 9.83 9.95
C ILE A 187 9.92 10.27 9.46
N CYS A 188 10.19 10.13 8.16
CA CYS A 188 11.46 10.49 7.54
C CYS A 188 11.45 11.92 6.93
N ALA A 189 10.62 12.84 7.43
CA ALA A 189 10.43 14.16 6.82
C ALA A 189 11.71 15.02 6.80
N GLU A 190 12.56 14.89 7.80
CA GLU A 190 13.75 15.74 7.99
C GLU A 190 14.89 15.40 7.01
N ASP A 191 14.94 14.17 6.50
CA ASP A 191 16.06 13.66 5.70
C ASP A 191 15.56 13.05 4.39
N ASN A 192 15.78 13.75 3.28
CA ASN A 192 15.29 13.35 1.96
C ASN A 192 15.92 12.03 1.48
N GLU A 193 17.21 11.82 1.76
CA GLU A 193 17.96 10.64 1.36
C GLU A 193 17.51 9.42 2.18
N GLU A 194 17.29 9.59 3.48
CA GLU A 194 16.72 8.55 4.33
C GLU A 194 15.33 8.16 3.86
N ARG A 195 14.47 9.15 3.62
CA ARG A 195 13.12 8.93 3.11
C ARG A 195 13.12 8.16 1.79
N ALA A 196 13.98 8.55 0.84
CA ALA A 196 14.08 7.88 -0.45
C ALA A 196 14.54 6.43 -0.30
N LEU A 197 15.55 6.17 0.53
CA LEU A 197 16.07 4.83 0.75
C LEU A 197 15.05 3.95 1.51
N VAL A 198 14.41 4.48 2.53
CA VAL A 198 13.38 3.76 3.31
C VAL A 198 12.21 3.37 2.41
N THR A 199 11.65 4.32 1.65
CA THR A 199 10.51 4.02 0.77
C THR A 199 10.87 3.06 -0.36
N ALA A 200 12.07 3.16 -0.92
CA ALA A 200 12.55 2.20 -1.91
C ALA A 200 12.67 0.79 -1.28
N THR A 201 13.30 0.68 -0.11
CA THR A 201 13.46 -0.60 0.59
C THR A 201 12.11 -1.22 0.98
N MET A 202 11.16 -0.41 1.47
CA MET A 202 9.78 -0.85 1.74
C MET A 202 9.17 -1.52 0.51
N ASN A 203 9.22 -0.83 -0.63
CA ASN A 203 8.63 -1.31 -1.87
C ASN A 203 9.33 -2.59 -2.36
N GLU A 204 10.65 -2.55 -2.53
CA GLU A 204 11.42 -3.66 -3.09
C GLU A 204 11.32 -4.92 -2.23
N MET A 205 11.49 -4.82 -0.91
CA MET A 205 11.44 -6.00 -0.04
C MET A 205 10.03 -6.60 0.02
N ALA A 206 8.98 -5.80 -0.10
CA ALA A 206 7.63 -6.32 -0.18
C ALA A 206 7.40 -7.14 -1.47
N TYR A 207 7.92 -6.67 -2.61
CA TYR A 207 7.83 -7.41 -3.88
C TYR A 207 8.76 -8.63 -3.92
N VAL A 208 9.93 -8.58 -3.29
CA VAL A 208 10.78 -9.77 -3.13
C VAL A 208 10.02 -10.90 -2.41
N ILE A 209 9.30 -10.58 -1.34
CA ILE A 209 8.47 -11.56 -0.64
C ILE A 209 7.27 -11.98 -1.51
N GLN A 210 6.62 -11.05 -2.18
CA GLN A 210 5.48 -11.32 -3.06
C GLN A 210 5.84 -12.21 -4.26
N ALA A 211 7.09 -12.24 -4.69
CA ALA A 211 7.52 -13.07 -5.82
C ALA A 211 7.39 -14.59 -5.53
N TRP A 212 7.56 -15.03 -4.29
CA TRP A 212 7.54 -16.45 -3.94
C TRP A 212 6.44 -16.84 -2.95
N LEU A 213 6.04 -15.94 -2.04
CA LEU A 213 5.06 -16.26 -1.00
C LEU A 213 3.70 -16.74 -1.55
N PRO A 214 3.14 -16.16 -2.63
CA PRO A 214 1.92 -16.68 -3.24
C PRO A 214 2.02 -18.10 -3.75
N LEU A 215 3.22 -18.55 -4.17
CA LEU A 215 3.44 -19.93 -4.61
C LEU A 215 3.24 -20.94 -3.47
N VAL A 216 3.40 -20.50 -2.23
CA VAL A 216 3.19 -21.33 -1.03
C VAL A 216 1.77 -21.18 -0.50
N MET A 217 1.26 -19.95 -0.42
CA MET A 217 -0.03 -19.62 0.21
C MET A 217 -1.23 -19.84 -0.71
N TRP A 218 -1.09 -19.52 -2.01
CA TRP A 218 -2.20 -19.47 -2.99
C TRP A 218 -1.98 -20.51 -4.10
N GLN A 219 -1.73 -21.76 -3.73
CA GLN A 219 -1.51 -22.83 -4.69
C GLN A 219 -2.78 -23.11 -5.50
N GLN A 220 -2.64 -23.24 -6.83
CA GLN A 220 -3.79 -23.49 -7.71
C GLN A 220 -4.51 -24.82 -7.42
N VAL A 221 -3.78 -25.78 -6.85
CA VAL A 221 -4.36 -27.07 -6.44
C VAL A 221 -5.34 -26.94 -5.26
N ASP A 222 -5.24 -25.87 -4.47
CA ASP A 222 -6.13 -25.60 -3.34
C ASP A 222 -7.40 -24.83 -3.78
N ALA A 223 -7.56 -24.52 -5.09
CA ALA A 223 -8.74 -23.83 -5.60
C ALA A 223 -10.01 -24.69 -5.43
N PRO A 224 -11.14 -24.08 -5.13
CA PRO A 224 -11.44 -22.66 -4.91
C PRO A 224 -11.30 -22.22 -3.43
N GLN A 225 -10.97 -23.11 -2.49
CA GLN A 225 -11.03 -22.85 -1.05
C GLN A 225 -9.82 -22.07 -0.52
N TYR A 226 -8.63 -22.28 -1.09
CA TYR A 226 -7.38 -21.59 -0.69
C TYR A 226 -7.20 -21.43 0.83
N TYR A 227 -7.48 -22.46 1.62
CA TYR A 227 -7.45 -22.42 3.08
C TYR A 227 -6.15 -21.83 3.64
N LYS A 228 -5.00 -22.32 3.14
CA LYS A 228 -3.68 -21.83 3.56
C LYS A 228 -3.50 -20.33 3.28
N GLY A 229 -3.99 -19.87 2.12
CA GLY A 229 -3.93 -18.46 1.72
C GLY A 229 -4.73 -17.57 2.64
N PHE A 230 -5.95 -17.95 2.96
CA PHE A 230 -6.80 -17.18 3.85
C PHE A 230 -6.29 -17.17 5.29
N VAL A 231 -5.84 -18.31 5.82
CA VAL A 231 -5.22 -18.36 7.15
C VAL A 231 -3.95 -17.51 7.20
N GLY A 232 -3.08 -17.63 6.20
CA GLY A 232 -1.87 -16.79 6.09
C GLY A 232 -2.19 -15.30 5.99
N GLY A 233 -3.19 -14.92 5.20
CA GLY A 233 -3.67 -13.55 5.10
C GLY A 233 -4.18 -12.98 6.43
N ALA A 234 -4.93 -13.77 7.20
CA ALA A 234 -5.37 -13.40 8.53
C ALA A 234 -4.19 -13.19 9.50
N VAL A 235 -3.20 -14.09 9.47
CA VAL A 235 -1.98 -13.98 10.31
C VAL A 235 -1.18 -12.73 9.94
N LEU A 236 -0.94 -12.48 8.66
CA LEU A 236 -0.23 -11.28 8.20
C LEU A 236 -0.98 -9.99 8.56
N SER A 237 -2.31 -10.00 8.52
CA SER A 237 -3.12 -8.85 8.97
C SER A 237 -3.02 -8.64 10.49
N GLY A 238 -2.93 -9.71 11.27
CA GLY A 238 -2.63 -9.62 12.71
C GLY A 238 -1.25 -9.02 12.96
N LEU A 239 -0.24 -9.46 12.20
CA LEU A 239 1.11 -8.88 12.25
C LEU A 239 1.12 -7.41 11.79
N LEU A 240 0.26 -7.00 10.85
CA LEU A 240 0.12 -5.61 10.45
C LEU A 240 -0.36 -4.74 11.62
N ILE A 241 -1.30 -5.20 12.41
CA ILE A 241 -1.76 -4.48 13.62
C ILE A 241 -0.60 -4.31 14.60
N VAL A 242 0.14 -5.39 14.87
CA VAL A 242 1.27 -5.36 15.80
C VAL A 242 2.36 -4.41 15.29
N THR A 243 2.74 -4.51 14.02
CA THR A 243 3.79 -3.64 13.44
C THR A 243 3.35 -2.17 13.40
N ALA A 244 2.09 -1.87 13.10
CA ALA A 244 1.57 -0.51 13.15
C ALA A 244 1.64 0.09 14.57
N LEU A 245 1.31 -0.70 15.60
CA LEU A 245 1.44 -0.26 16.99
C LEU A 245 2.90 -0.08 17.41
N VAL A 246 3.80 -0.94 16.96
CA VAL A 246 5.25 -0.82 17.21
C VAL A 246 5.80 0.45 16.56
N VAL A 247 5.49 0.70 15.28
CA VAL A 247 5.92 1.92 14.58
C VAL A 247 5.38 3.16 15.30
N ARG A 248 4.11 3.17 15.70
CA ARG A 248 3.53 4.26 16.50
C ARG A 248 4.30 4.49 17.81
N PHE A 249 4.60 3.42 18.54
CA PHE A 249 5.32 3.49 19.80
C PHE A 249 6.73 4.07 19.61
N LEU A 250 7.47 3.56 18.63
CA LEU A 250 8.83 4.03 18.32
C LEU A 250 8.83 5.50 17.87
N HIS A 251 7.88 5.88 17.04
CA HIS A 251 7.74 7.27 16.58
C HIS A 251 7.42 8.23 17.72
N ASN A 252 6.46 7.88 18.59
CA ASN A 252 6.14 8.72 19.76
C ASN A 252 7.34 8.88 20.69
N ARG A 253 8.06 7.79 20.97
CA ARG A 253 9.27 7.82 21.78
C ARG A 253 10.35 8.72 21.17
N GLU A 254 10.51 8.72 19.86
CA GLU A 254 11.46 9.60 19.17
C GLU A 254 11.06 11.07 19.29
N LEU A 255 9.76 11.38 19.21
CA LEU A 255 9.25 12.74 19.40
C LEU A 255 9.46 13.27 20.84
N GLU A 256 9.39 12.40 21.84
CA GLU A 256 9.63 12.76 23.24
C GLU A 256 11.12 13.06 23.52
N HIS A 257 12.03 12.55 22.70
CA HIS A 257 13.48 12.74 22.84
C HIS A 257 14.04 13.89 21.98
N LYS A 258 13.21 14.50 21.12
CA LYS A 258 13.51 15.70 20.33
C LYS A 258 13.08 16.97 21.05
#